data_53d3474c81df6ce6c6c1dd741bf203cd
#
_entry.id   53d3474c81df6ce6c6c1dd741bf203cd
#
_cell.length_a   1.000
_cell.length_b   1.000
_cell.length_c   1.000
_cell.angle_alpha   90.00
_cell.angle_beta   90.00
_cell.angle_gamma   90.00
#
_symmetry.space_group_name_H-M   'P 1'
#
loop_
_entity.id
_entity.type
_entity.pdbx_description
1 polymer ?
#
loop_
_entity_poly.entity_id
_entity_poly.type
_entity_poly.pdbx_seq_one_letter_code
_entity_poly.pdbx_strand_id
1 'polypeptide(L)'
;VAGMVVVPAATAQAADKKLIGVTMPTKDLQRWNQDGENMKKELEAAGYEVDLQYASNDVSTQVSQLENQVANGCDLLVVASIDGSSLGEPLKQAKEAGIPVISYDRLLMNSDAVTYYATFDNYKVGQKQGEYLVDALDLDNQDGPFNIELFTGDPGDNNCNFFFGGAMDVLQKYIDEGKLVVKSGQTEFEQVATANWDSAKAQDRMDTIIAGNYSDGSNLDAVLCSNDSTALGVENALAASYTGEYPIITGQDCDTPNVKNLVAGKTGYVRIQGYTCSCNSSCWNG
;
A
#
# COMPACT_ATOMS: atom_id res chain seq x y z
N VAL A 1 50.99 57.00 14.64
CA VAL A 1 50.89 55.85 13.77
C VAL A 1 49.78 54.99 14.29
N ALA A 2 48.57 55.04 13.65
CA ALA A 2 47.44 54.23 13.98
C ALA A 2 47.52 52.90 13.21
N GLY A 3 47.69 51.81 13.93
CA GLY A 3 47.68 50.47 13.35
C GLY A 3 46.27 50.01 13.07
N MET A 4 45.95 49.74 11.80
CA MET A 4 44.69 49.19 11.34
C MET A 4 44.74 47.66 11.56
N VAL A 5 43.95 47.14 12.49
CA VAL A 5 43.76 45.69 12.71
C VAL A 5 42.73 45.21 11.70
N VAL A 6 43.18 44.48 10.65
CA VAL A 6 42.30 43.78 9.73
C VAL A 6 41.88 42.48 10.39
N VAL A 7 40.65 42.37 10.82
CA VAL A 7 40.02 41.12 11.28
C VAL A 7 39.59 40.36 10.00
N PRO A 8 40.08 39.15 9.74
CA PRO A 8 39.57 38.38 8.62
C PRO A 8 38.13 37.98 8.91
N ALA A 9 37.22 38.36 8.03
CA ALA A 9 35.85 37.86 8.08
C ALA A 9 35.93 36.36 7.77
N ALA A 10 35.61 35.51 8.76
CA ALA A 10 35.37 34.08 8.54
C ALA A 10 34.13 33.95 7.65
N THR A 11 34.34 33.61 6.40
CA THR A 11 33.24 33.14 5.54
C THR A 11 32.73 31.87 6.14
N ALA A 12 31.57 31.94 6.76
CA ALA A 12 30.82 30.74 7.14
C ALA A 12 30.52 29.98 5.83
N GLN A 13 31.26 28.92 5.59
CA GLN A 13 30.97 27.99 4.52
C GLN A 13 29.62 27.36 4.86
N ALA A 14 28.60 27.62 4.04
CA ALA A 14 27.32 26.93 4.19
C ALA A 14 27.64 25.43 4.14
N ALA A 15 27.28 24.70 5.19
CA ALA A 15 27.43 23.25 5.17
C ALA A 15 26.61 22.73 3.97
N ASP A 16 27.22 21.91 3.12
CA ASP A 16 26.52 21.29 2.02
C ASP A 16 25.31 20.54 2.60
N LYS A 17 24.13 20.81 2.03
CA LYS A 17 22.90 20.15 2.45
C LYS A 17 23.02 18.66 2.13
N LYS A 18 22.57 17.84 3.06
CA LYS A 18 22.50 16.40 2.83
C LYS A 18 21.41 16.08 1.81
N LEU A 19 21.74 15.18 0.88
CA LEU A 19 20.85 14.73 -0.18
C LEU A 19 20.17 13.42 0.22
N ILE A 20 18.84 13.41 0.19
CA ILE A 20 18.02 12.22 0.48
C ILE A 20 17.42 11.70 -0.83
N GLY A 21 17.74 10.46 -1.18
CA GLY A 21 17.10 9.74 -2.28
C GLY A 21 15.79 9.11 -1.81
N VAL A 22 14.71 9.37 -2.52
CA VAL A 22 13.39 8.79 -2.24
C VAL A 22 12.88 8.12 -3.51
N THR A 23 12.56 6.82 -3.43
CA THR A 23 12.05 6.06 -4.57
C THR A 23 10.71 5.44 -4.25
N MET A 24 9.68 5.79 -5.04
CA MET A 24 8.32 5.32 -4.93
C MET A 24 7.94 4.41 -6.11
N PRO A 25 7.01 3.44 -5.93
CA PRO A 25 6.69 2.47 -6.97
C PRO A 25 6.11 3.10 -8.24
N THR A 26 5.13 4.00 -8.09
CA THR A 26 4.38 4.56 -9.23
C THR A 26 3.65 5.84 -8.85
N LYS A 27 3.24 6.61 -9.87
CA LYS A 27 2.29 7.73 -9.73
C LYS A 27 0.83 7.31 -9.95
N ASP A 28 0.58 6.09 -10.41
CA ASP A 28 -0.77 5.65 -10.77
C ASP A 28 -1.66 5.39 -9.55
N LEU A 29 -1.07 5.12 -8.39
CA LEU A 29 -1.78 5.02 -7.12
C LEU A 29 -1.67 6.32 -6.33
N GLN A 30 -2.82 6.87 -5.92
CA GLN A 30 -2.92 8.18 -5.26
C GLN A 30 -2.03 8.27 -4.02
N ARG A 31 -1.99 7.23 -3.19
CA ARG A 31 -1.22 7.25 -1.95
C ARG A 31 0.27 7.51 -2.18
N TRP A 32 0.88 6.92 -3.23
CA TRP A 32 2.32 7.12 -3.48
C TRP A 32 2.67 8.55 -3.88
N ASN A 33 1.75 9.24 -4.58
CA ASN A 33 1.91 10.66 -4.85
C ASN A 33 1.86 11.48 -3.56
N GLN A 34 0.90 11.19 -2.69
CA GLN A 34 0.75 11.88 -1.42
C GLN A 34 1.94 11.61 -0.49
N ASP A 35 2.35 10.36 -0.34
CA ASP A 35 3.47 9.98 0.51
C ASP A 35 4.79 10.60 0.02
N GLY A 36 5.10 10.49 -1.27
CA GLY A 36 6.31 11.03 -1.86
C GLY A 36 6.41 12.55 -1.78
N GLU A 37 5.35 13.25 -2.19
CA GLU A 37 5.33 14.73 -2.15
C GLU A 37 5.34 15.26 -0.71
N ASN A 38 4.65 14.61 0.21
CA ASN A 38 4.64 15.00 1.61
C ASN A 38 6.02 14.77 2.26
N MET A 39 6.62 13.59 2.01
CA MET A 39 7.97 13.29 2.47
C MET A 39 8.99 14.30 1.94
N LYS A 40 8.95 14.62 0.65
CA LYS A 40 9.81 15.64 0.04
C LYS A 40 9.63 16.99 0.74
N LYS A 41 8.41 17.45 0.88
CA LYS A 41 8.08 18.73 1.52
C LYS A 41 8.62 18.82 2.96
N GLU A 42 8.41 17.79 3.77
CA GLU A 42 8.84 17.78 5.17
C GLU A 42 10.38 17.69 5.28
N LEU A 43 11.04 16.91 4.45
CA LEU A 43 12.51 16.82 4.41
C LEU A 43 13.14 18.15 3.95
N GLU A 44 12.59 18.79 2.90
CA GLU A 44 13.05 20.09 2.43
C GLU A 44 12.85 21.18 3.51
N ALA A 45 11.72 21.16 4.22
CA ALA A 45 11.47 22.05 5.34
C ALA A 45 12.46 21.82 6.51
N ALA A 46 12.93 20.60 6.71
CA ALA A 46 13.98 20.24 7.67
C ALA A 46 15.41 20.61 7.19
N GLY A 47 15.57 21.12 5.96
CA GLY A 47 16.85 21.61 5.43
C GLY A 47 17.61 20.63 4.57
N TYR A 48 17.04 19.49 4.21
CA TYR A 48 17.63 18.51 3.28
C TYR A 48 17.38 18.89 1.82
N GLU A 49 18.15 18.32 0.91
CA GLU A 49 17.81 18.21 -0.50
C GLU A 49 17.19 16.84 -0.77
N VAL A 50 16.21 16.77 -1.68
CA VAL A 50 15.47 15.53 -1.94
C VAL A 50 15.42 15.21 -3.43
N ASP A 51 15.94 14.03 -3.78
CA ASP A 51 15.76 13.41 -5.08
C ASP A 51 14.61 12.40 -5.02
N LEU A 52 13.40 12.86 -5.35
CA LEU A 52 12.18 12.04 -5.37
C LEU A 52 11.92 11.48 -6.76
N GLN A 53 11.90 10.16 -6.88
CA GLN A 53 11.67 9.45 -8.13
C GLN A 53 10.54 8.43 -8.01
N TYR A 54 9.84 8.19 -9.13
CA TYR A 54 8.78 7.21 -9.28
C TYR A 54 9.13 6.25 -10.40
N ALA A 55 9.02 4.96 -10.15
CA ALA A 55 9.50 3.93 -11.07
C ALA A 55 8.43 3.36 -12.03
N SER A 56 7.20 3.91 -12.02
CA SER A 56 6.12 3.52 -12.93
C SER A 56 5.79 2.02 -12.92
N ASN A 57 5.91 1.37 -11.77
CA ASN A 57 5.77 -0.08 -11.58
C ASN A 57 6.74 -0.92 -12.45
N ASP A 58 7.87 -0.35 -12.87
CA ASP A 58 8.94 -1.06 -13.57
C ASP A 58 10.14 -1.26 -12.66
N VAL A 59 10.42 -2.52 -12.34
CA VAL A 59 11.52 -2.91 -11.42
C VAL A 59 12.88 -2.48 -11.96
N SER A 60 13.11 -2.58 -13.28
CA SER A 60 14.39 -2.22 -13.88
C SER A 60 14.64 -0.71 -13.80
N THR A 61 13.58 0.07 -13.94
CA THR A 61 13.61 1.52 -13.72
C THR A 61 13.95 1.83 -12.27
N GLN A 62 13.34 1.13 -11.29
CA GLN A 62 13.63 1.35 -9.87
C GLN A 62 15.07 0.98 -9.51
N VAL A 63 15.61 -0.12 -10.06
CA VAL A 63 17.02 -0.49 -9.91
C VAL A 63 17.91 0.64 -10.40
N SER A 64 17.71 1.13 -11.63
CA SER A 64 18.50 2.20 -12.22
C SER A 64 18.41 3.53 -11.45
N GLN A 65 17.24 3.86 -10.92
CA GLN A 65 17.05 5.04 -10.07
C GLN A 65 17.86 4.94 -8.79
N LEU A 66 17.85 3.80 -8.10
CA LEU A 66 18.62 3.57 -6.88
C LEU A 66 20.13 3.60 -7.16
N GLU A 67 20.61 2.96 -8.25
CA GLU A 67 22.02 3.02 -8.65
C GLU A 67 22.46 4.47 -8.91
N ASN A 68 21.63 5.27 -9.59
CA ASN A 68 21.91 6.69 -9.81
C ASN A 68 21.92 7.49 -8.50
N GLN A 69 21.02 7.24 -7.57
CA GLN A 69 20.99 7.89 -6.25
C GLN A 69 22.23 7.56 -5.43
N VAL A 70 22.70 6.30 -5.47
CA VAL A 70 23.98 5.91 -4.85
C VAL A 70 25.16 6.64 -5.52
N ALA A 71 25.22 6.64 -6.85
CA ALA A 71 26.31 7.28 -7.61
C ALA A 71 26.33 8.81 -7.42
N ASN A 72 25.18 9.43 -7.25
CA ASN A 72 25.05 10.87 -6.97
C ASN A 72 25.41 11.24 -5.53
N GLY A 73 25.72 10.25 -4.67
CA GLY A 73 26.17 10.47 -3.31
C GLY A 73 25.03 10.88 -2.35
N CYS A 74 23.86 10.29 -2.48
CA CYS A 74 22.80 10.45 -1.47
C CYS A 74 23.32 10.04 -0.09
N ASP A 75 22.99 10.82 0.93
CA ASP A 75 23.35 10.54 2.33
C ASP A 75 22.44 9.51 2.99
N LEU A 76 21.24 9.29 2.43
CA LEU A 76 20.21 8.35 2.90
C LEU A 76 19.33 7.96 1.71
N LEU A 77 18.89 6.71 1.67
CA LEU A 77 17.86 6.23 0.75
C LEU A 77 16.58 5.86 1.50
N VAL A 78 15.45 6.31 0.99
CA VAL A 78 14.11 5.88 1.43
C VAL A 78 13.45 5.15 0.26
N VAL A 79 13.16 3.87 0.44
CA VAL A 79 12.76 2.99 -0.67
C VAL A 79 11.43 2.32 -0.35
N ALA A 80 10.40 2.65 -1.14
CA ALA A 80 9.18 1.88 -1.25
C ALA A 80 9.31 0.98 -2.49
N SER A 81 9.59 -0.30 -2.29
CA SER A 81 9.87 -1.21 -3.40
C SER A 81 8.63 -1.58 -4.22
N ILE A 82 8.82 -1.81 -5.52
CA ILE A 82 7.83 -2.49 -6.37
C ILE A 82 7.80 -3.98 -5.98
N ASP A 83 8.95 -4.62 -6.02
CA ASP A 83 9.21 -6.00 -5.58
C ASP A 83 10.31 -5.99 -4.52
N GLY A 84 10.00 -6.44 -3.32
CA GLY A 84 10.90 -6.42 -2.17
C GLY A 84 12.16 -7.27 -2.35
N SER A 85 12.14 -8.27 -3.22
CA SER A 85 13.26 -9.19 -3.46
C SER A 85 14.17 -8.80 -4.63
N SER A 86 13.77 -7.85 -5.45
CA SER A 86 14.44 -7.56 -6.73
C SER A 86 15.50 -6.46 -6.68
N LEU A 87 15.71 -5.80 -5.52
CA LEU A 87 16.59 -4.64 -5.39
C LEU A 87 17.97 -4.96 -4.76
N GLY A 88 18.35 -6.24 -4.74
CA GLY A 88 19.55 -6.70 -4.03
C GLY A 88 20.86 -5.99 -4.45
N GLU A 89 21.06 -5.77 -5.74
CA GLU A 89 22.31 -5.16 -6.24
C GLU A 89 22.45 -3.68 -5.86
N PRO A 90 21.47 -2.77 -6.14
CA PRO A 90 21.58 -1.39 -5.71
C PRO A 90 21.64 -1.23 -4.18
N LEU A 91 20.96 -2.10 -3.43
CA LEU A 91 21.03 -2.10 -1.96
C LEU A 91 22.44 -2.48 -1.46
N LYS A 92 23.08 -3.46 -2.10
CA LYS A 92 24.46 -3.82 -1.81
C LYS A 92 25.43 -2.65 -2.08
N GLN A 93 25.26 -1.96 -3.22
CA GLN A 93 26.06 -0.77 -3.55
C GLN A 93 25.87 0.35 -2.51
N ALA A 94 24.63 0.60 -2.06
CA ALA A 94 24.34 1.55 -1.00
C ALA A 94 25.08 1.19 0.30
N LYS A 95 25.05 -0.08 0.69
CA LYS A 95 25.76 -0.59 1.88
C LYS A 95 27.29 -0.42 1.76
N GLU A 96 27.86 -0.76 0.61
CA GLU A 96 29.30 -0.61 0.34
C GLU A 96 29.73 0.86 0.36
N ALA A 97 28.84 1.77 -0.06
CA ALA A 97 29.05 3.22 0.02
C ALA A 97 28.78 3.81 1.42
N GLY A 98 28.32 2.99 2.38
CA GLY A 98 27.97 3.43 3.74
C GLY A 98 26.70 4.28 3.81
N ILE A 99 25.83 4.20 2.80
CA ILE A 99 24.56 4.92 2.74
C ILE A 99 23.49 4.13 3.48
N PRO A 100 22.90 4.67 4.57
CA PRO A 100 21.80 4.02 5.27
C PRO A 100 20.54 3.92 4.40
N VAL A 101 19.76 2.85 4.59
CA VAL A 101 18.56 2.57 3.82
C VAL A 101 17.37 2.43 4.76
N ILE A 102 16.30 3.17 4.49
CA ILE A 102 14.99 3.00 5.11
C ILE A 102 14.10 2.23 4.13
N SER A 103 13.66 1.04 4.54
CA SER A 103 12.57 0.32 3.88
C SER A 103 11.27 1.01 4.28
N TYR A 104 10.61 1.68 3.35
CA TYR A 104 9.39 2.44 3.61
C TYR A 104 8.15 1.68 3.15
N ASP A 105 7.20 1.46 4.06
CA ASP A 105 5.96 0.73 3.86
C ASP A 105 6.19 -0.75 3.48
N ARG A 106 6.84 -1.03 2.36
CA ARG A 106 7.10 -2.38 1.83
C ARG A 106 8.47 -2.88 2.25
N LEU A 107 8.53 -4.13 2.72
CA LEU A 107 9.77 -4.74 3.20
C LEU A 107 10.73 -5.03 2.05
N LEU A 108 11.94 -4.48 2.15
CA LEU A 108 13.08 -4.88 1.33
C LEU A 108 13.63 -6.21 1.84
N MET A 109 13.52 -7.25 1.02
CA MET A 109 13.88 -8.62 1.40
C MET A 109 15.23 -9.03 0.85
N ASN A 110 15.80 -10.10 1.42
CA ASN A 110 17.04 -10.71 0.96
C ASN A 110 18.25 -9.75 0.95
N SER A 111 18.24 -8.72 1.80
CA SER A 111 19.31 -7.72 1.90
C SER A 111 19.60 -7.39 3.36
N ASP A 112 20.88 -7.27 3.68
CA ASP A 112 21.36 -6.81 4.98
C ASP A 112 21.76 -5.31 4.97
N ALA A 113 21.36 -4.59 3.93
CA ALA A 113 21.58 -3.16 3.77
C ALA A 113 20.53 -2.30 4.50
N VAL A 114 19.38 -2.87 4.84
CA VAL A 114 18.28 -2.14 5.47
C VAL A 114 18.66 -1.73 6.90
N THR A 115 18.64 -0.42 7.14
CA THR A 115 18.95 0.15 8.46
C THR A 115 17.71 0.28 9.33
N TYR A 116 16.60 0.73 8.72
CA TYR A 116 15.31 0.91 9.38
C TYR A 116 14.18 0.43 8.48
N TYR A 117 13.11 -0.04 9.11
CA TYR A 117 11.86 -0.39 8.44
C TYR A 117 10.71 0.41 9.06
N ALA A 118 10.07 1.25 8.26
CA ALA A 118 8.93 2.05 8.65
C ALA A 118 7.67 1.48 7.98
N THR A 119 6.78 0.88 8.76
CA THR A 119 5.56 0.21 8.27
C THR A 119 4.50 0.15 9.36
N PHE A 120 3.38 -0.49 9.05
CA PHE A 120 2.28 -0.80 9.95
C PHE A 120 2.31 -2.27 10.40
N ASP A 121 1.41 -2.62 11.33
CA ASP A 121 1.06 -4.01 11.59
C ASP A 121 0.10 -4.52 10.52
N ASN A 122 0.65 -4.94 9.38
CA ASN A 122 -0.10 -5.35 8.19
C ASN A 122 -0.99 -6.56 8.43
N TYR A 123 -0.55 -7.48 9.31
CA TYR A 123 -1.36 -8.61 9.73
C TYR A 123 -2.59 -8.16 10.52
N LYS A 124 -2.41 -7.20 11.43
CA LYS A 124 -3.51 -6.63 12.22
C LYS A 124 -4.50 -5.87 11.33
N VAL A 125 -4.04 -5.22 10.27
CA VAL A 125 -4.93 -4.60 9.27
C VAL A 125 -5.83 -5.66 8.65
N GLY A 126 -5.27 -6.77 8.17
CA GLY A 126 -6.03 -7.89 7.63
C GLY A 126 -7.05 -8.45 8.63
N GLN A 127 -6.61 -8.69 9.89
CA GLN A 127 -7.53 -9.11 10.94
C GLN A 127 -8.71 -8.15 11.11
N LYS A 128 -8.46 -6.84 11.10
CA LYS A 128 -9.53 -5.84 11.23
C LYS A 128 -10.49 -5.83 10.04
N GLN A 129 -10.01 -6.12 8.84
CA GLN A 129 -10.88 -6.31 7.67
C GLN A 129 -11.79 -7.53 7.85
N GLY A 130 -11.21 -8.66 8.28
CA GLY A 130 -11.98 -9.87 8.58
C GLY A 130 -12.98 -9.69 9.73
N GLU A 131 -12.55 -9.14 10.87
CA GLU A 131 -13.40 -8.83 12.02
C GLU A 131 -14.60 -7.95 11.62
N TYR A 132 -14.36 -6.95 10.79
CA TYR A 132 -15.43 -6.09 10.32
C TYR A 132 -16.47 -6.85 9.48
N LEU A 133 -16.04 -7.72 8.57
CA LEU A 133 -16.95 -8.53 7.76
C LEU A 133 -17.78 -9.48 8.65
N VAL A 134 -17.16 -10.05 9.69
CA VAL A 134 -17.87 -10.85 10.69
C VAL A 134 -18.99 -10.06 11.38
N ASP A 135 -18.65 -8.85 11.86
CA ASP A 135 -19.59 -7.98 12.55
C ASP A 135 -20.71 -7.49 11.61
N ALA A 136 -20.35 -7.05 10.39
CA ALA A 136 -21.29 -6.47 9.44
C ALA A 136 -22.30 -7.49 8.86
N LEU A 137 -21.89 -8.75 8.72
CA LEU A 137 -22.74 -9.86 8.30
C LEU A 137 -23.36 -10.61 9.49
N ASP A 138 -23.02 -10.20 10.72
CA ASP A 138 -23.49 -10.84 11.97
C ASP A 138 -23.27 -12.37 11.98
N LEU A 139 -22.07 -12.80 11.51
CA LEU A 139 -21.76 -14.21 11.26
C LEU A 139 -21.82 -15.09 12.52
N ASP A 140 -21.66 -14.51 13.71
CA ASP A 140 -21.74 -15.25 14.96
C ASP A 140 -23.20 -15.66 15.29
N ASN A 141 -24.20 -14.89 14.80
CA ASN A 141 -25.61 -15.11 15.11
C ASN A 141 -26.45 -15.56 13.92
N GLN A 142 -25.94 -15.40 12.67
CA GLN A 142 -26.64 -15.80 11.47
C GLN A 142 -26.16 -17.17 10.97
N ASP A 143 -27.06 -17.94 10.38
CA ASP A 143 -26.71 -19.26 9.86
C ASP A 143 -26.09 -19.22 8.45
N GLY A 144 -26.30 -18.14 7.70
CA GLY A 144 -25.85 -18.03 6.31
C GLY A 144 -26.64 -18.89 5.33
N PRO A 145 -26.07 -19.32 4.19
CA PRO A 145 -24.75 -18.90 3.69
C PRO A 145 -24.75 -17.48 3.14
N PHE A 146 -23.64 -16.77 3.35
CA PHE A 146 -23.34 -15.49 2.71
C PHE A 146 -22.26 -15.68 1.65
N ASN A 147 -22.44 -15.09 0.47
CA ASN A 147 -21.47 -15.17 -0.61
C ASN A 147 -20.43 -14.06 -0.47
N ILE A 148 -19.15 -14.44 -0.50
CA ILE A 148 -18.02 -13.52 -0.41
C ILE A 148 -17.05 -13.78 -1.56
N GLU A 149 -16.38 -12.70 -2.03
CA GLU A 149 -15.23 -12.79 -2.93
C GLU A 149 -14.01 -12.15 -2.29
N LEU A 150 -12.82 -12.62 -2.66
CA LEU A 150 -11.56 -12.27 -2.03
C LEU A 150 -10.63 -11.59 -3.03
N PHE A 151 -10.05 -10.44 -2.65
CA PHE A 151 -9.06 -9.70 -3.44
C PHE A 151 -7.91 -9.24 -2.54
N THR A 152 -6.69 -9.56 -2.91
CA THR A 152 -5.48 -8.99 -2.32
C THR A 152 -4.64 -8.27 -3.38
N GLY A 153 -3.47 -7.77 -3.00
CA GLY A 153 -2.66 -6.93 -3.86
C GLY A 153 -1.55 -7.67 -4.61
N ASP A 154 -0.47 -6.95 -4.88
CA ASP A 154 0.64 -7.44 -5.68
C ASP A 154 1.44 -8.53 -4.96
N PRO A 155 1.71 -9.68 -5.60
CA PRO A 155 2.48 -10.76 -4.98
C PRO A 155 3.96 -10.42 -4.73
N GLY A 156 4.52 -9.41 -5.38
CA GLY A 156 5.87 -8.89 -5.10
C GLY A 156 5.93 -7.99 -3.85
N ASP A 157 4.77 -7.60 -3.32
CA ASP A 157 4.63 -6.86 -2.08
C ASP A 157 4.37 -7.81 -0.91
N ASN A 158 5.37 -7.98 -0.04
CA ASN A 158 5.26 -8.88 1.12
C ASN A 158 4.10 -8.54 2.06
N ASN A 159 3.62 -7.28 2.08
CA ASN A 159 2.47 -6.87 2.89
C ASN A 159 1.20 -7.64 2.54
N CYS A 160 1.03 -8.03 1.27
CA CYS A 160 -0.14 -8.79 0.80
C CYS A 160 -0.33 -10.10 1.56
N ASN A 161 0.77 -10.80 1.88
CA ASN A 161 0.73 -12.04 2.64
C ASN A 161 0.15 -11.80 4.04
N PHE A 162 0.51 -10.68 4.66
CA PHE A 162 0.03 -10.32 6.00
C PHE A 162 -1.42 -9.84 5.97
N PHE A 163 -1.80 -9.01 5.00
CA PHE A 163 -3.19 -8.58 4.87
C PHE A 163 -4.12 -9.77 4.64
N PHE A 164 -3.78 -10.60 3.66
CA PHE A 164 -4.59 -11.78 3.33
C PHE A 164 -4.60 -12.79 4.47
N GLY A 165 -3.44 -13.16 5.02
CA GLY A 165 -3.34 -14.10 6.12
C GLY A 165 -4.09 -13.64 7.36
N GLY A 166 -3.95 -12.37 7.74
CA GLY A 166 -4.68 -11.81 8.88
C GLY A 166 -6.20 -11.83 8.71
N ALA A 167 -6.70 -11.53 7.49
CA ALA A 167 -8.13 -11.62 7.20
C ALA A 167 -8.63 -13.06 7.19
N MET A 168 -7.88 -13.97 6.58
CA MET A 168 -8.26 -15.39 6.49
C MET A 168 -8.23 -16.07 7.86
N ASP A 169 -7.31 -15.71 8.77
CA ASP A 169 -7.32 -16.24 10.15
C ASP A 169 -8.62 -15.90 10.91
N VAL A 170 -9.32 -14.85 10.50
CA VAL A 170 -10.63 -14.50 11.05
C VAL A 170 -11.76 -15.20 10.29
N LEU A 171 -11.69 -15.23 8.95
CA LEU A 171 -12.82 -15.65 8.11
C LEU A 171 -12.86 -17.17 7.87
N GLN A 172 -11.72 -17.87 7.93
CA GLN A 172 -11.61 -19.28 7.55
C GLN A 172 -12.58 -20.18 8.31
N LYS A 173 -12.76 -19.96 9.61
CA LYS A 173 -13.72 -20.75 10.42
C LYS A 173 -15.16 -20.69 9.87
N TYR A 174 -15.59 -19.51 9.38
CA TYR A 174 -16.94 -19.35 8.83
C TYR A 174 -17.07 -19.95 7.42
N ILE A 175 -15.96 -20.00 6.67
CA ILE A 175 -15.89 -20.72 5.40
C ILE A 175 -15.97 -22.23 5.64
N ASP A 176 -15.23 -22.75 6.62
CA ASP A 176 -15.22 -24.18 6.98
C ASP A 176 -16.60 -24.64 7.52
N GLU A 177 -17.29 -23.76 8.22
CA GLU A 177 -18.65 -23.99 8.73
C GLU A 177 -19.74 -23.84 7.64
N GLY A 178 -19.39 -23.34 6.45
CA GLY A 178 -20.31 -23.09 5.34
C GLY A 178 -21.20 -21.85 5.54
N LYS A 179 -20.91 -21.01 6.53
CA LYS A 179 -21.58 -19.71 6.74
C LYS A 179 -21.14 -18.67 5.72
N LEU A 180 -19.86 -18.71 5.31
CA LEU A 180 -19.32 -17.96 4.19
C LEU A 180 -19.00 -18.89 3.03
N VAL A 181 -19.38 -18.49 1.82
CA VAL A 181 -19.11 -19.23 0.59
C VAL A 181 -18.37 -18.34 -0.39
N VAL A 182 -17.14 -18.71 -0.74
CA VAL A 182 -16.43 -18.09 -1.86
C VAL A 182 -16.97 -18.71 -3.14
N LYS A 183 -17.96 -18.05 -3.76
CA LYS A 183 -18.74 -18.64 -4.86
C LYS A 183 -17.90 -18.89 -6.11
N SER A 184 -16.87 -18.08 -6.36
CA SER A 184 -15.89 -18.31 -7.41
C SER A 184 -14.99 -19.53 -7.17
N GLY A 185 -14.90 -20.02 -5.92
CA GLY A 185 -13.94 -21.03 -5.50
C GLY A 185 -12.49 -20.55 -5.44
N GLN A 186 -12.24 -19.27 -5.63
CA GLN A 186 -10.88 -18.70 -5.62
C GLN A 186 -10.49 -18.32 -4.19
N THR A 187 -9.78 -19.19 -3.50
CA THR A 187 -9.38 -19.03 -2.09
C THR A 187 -7.88 -18.95 -1.87
N GLU A 188 -7.10 -19.40 -2.86
CA GLU A 188 -5.65 -19.38 -2.75
C GLU A 188 -5.08 -17.98 -3.05
N PHE A 189 -3.97 -17.62 -2.37
CA PHE A 189 -3.34 -16.31 -2.50
C PHE A 189 -3.10 -15.91 -3.96
N GLU A 190 -2.54 -16.82 -4.77
CA GLU A 190 -2.20 -16.56 -6.17
C GLU A 190 -3.45 -16.31 -7.05
N GLN A 191 -4.60 -16.87 -6.66
CA GLN A 191 -5.86 -16.68 -7.39
C GLN A 191 -6.51 -15.33 -7.10
N VAL A 192 -6.27 -14.80 -5.89
CA VAL A 192 -6.89 -13.57 -5.41
C VAL A 192 -5.96 -12.35 -5.51
N ALA A 193 -4.70 -12.57 -5.88
CA ALA A 193 -3.70 -11.52 -6.05
C ALA A 193 -4.04 -10.57 -7.21
N THR A 194 -3.68 -9.30 -7.05
CA THR A 194 -3.89 -8.24 -8.05
C THR A 194 -2.55 -7.58 -8.37
N ALA A 195 -1.94 -7.97 -9.47
CA ALA A 195 -0.63 -7.48 -9.87
C ALA A 195 -0.61 -5.95 -9.99
N ASN A 196 0.43 -5.32 -9.44
CA ASN A 196 0.62 -3.86 -9.35
C ASN A 196 -0.44 -3.12 -8.50
N TRP A 197 -1.28 -3.82 -7.75
CA TRP A 197 -2.44 -3.23 -7.07
C TRP A 197 -3.39 -2.49 -8.04
N ASP A 198 -3.43 -2.94 -9.28
CA ASP A 198 -4.07 -2.27 -10.41
C ASP A 198 -5.59 -2.45 -10.38
N SER A 199 -6.32 -1.34 -10.29
CA SER A 199 -7.79 -1.34 -10.25
C SER A 199 -8.43 -1.92 -11.51
N ALA A 200 -7.81 -1.76 -12.70
CA ALA A 200 -8.34 -2.35 -13.92
C ALA A 200 -8.24 -3.89 -13.91
N LYS A 201 -7.16 -4.43 -13.37
CA LYS A 201 -7.02 -5.89 -13.21
C LYS A 201 -8.00 -6.45 -12.17
N ALA A 202 -8.24 -5.72 -11.08
CA ALA A 202 -9.28 -6.08 -10.11
C ALA A 202 -10.67 -6.05 -10.77
N GLN A 203 -10.95 -5.03 -11.59
CA GLN A 203 -12.19 -4.93 -12.35
C GLN A 203 -12.37 -6.10 -13.31
N ASP A 204 -11.39 -6.41 -14.17
CA ASP A 204 -11.43 -7.51 -15.14
C ASP A 204 -11.70 -8.87 -14.46
N ARG A 205 -11.05 -9.09 -13.31
CA ARG A 205 -11.28 -10.31 -12.53
C ARG A 205 -12.70 -10.33 -11.94
N MET A 206 -13.18 -9.21 -11.39
CA MET A 206 -14.52 -9.13 -10.81
C MET A 206 -15.61 -9.26 -11.88
N ASP A 207 -15.44 -8.67 -13.07
CA ASP A 207 -16.35 -8.85 -14.20
C ASP A 207 -16.47 -10.34 -14.58
N THR A 208 -15.35 -11.05 -14.60
CA THR A 208 -15.33 -12.50 -14.84
C THR A 208 -16.07 -13.28 -13.76
N ILE A 209 -15.87 -12.91 -12.49
CA ILE A 209 -16.54 -13.54 -11.34
C ILE A 209 -18.05 -13.29 -11.42
N ILE A 210 -18.49 -12.06 -11.69
CA ILE A 210 -19.92 -11.72 -11.82
C ILE A 210 -20.57 -12.54 -12.93
N ALA A 211 -19.96 -12.57 -14.11
CA ALA A 211 -20.49 -13.29 -15.26
C ALA A 211 -20.59 -14.81 -15.02
N GLY A 212 -19.59 -15.39 -14.35
CA GLY A 212 -19.52 -16.83 -14.11
C GLY A 212 -20.34 -17.32 -12.91
N ASN A 213 -20.49 -16.49 -11.88
CA ASN A 213 -20.98 -16.96 -10.57
C ASN A 213 -22.23 -16.24 -10.07
N TYR A 214 -22.56 -15.05 -10.59
CA TYR A 214 -23.69 -14.25 -10.09
C TYR A 214 -24.73 -13.92 -11.17
N SER A 215 -24.61 -14.50 -12.36
CA SER A 215 -25.62 -14.36 -13.43
C SER A 215 -26.92 -15.13 -13.17
N ASP A 216 -26.94 -15.99 -12.16
CA ASP A 216 -28.10 -16.74 -11.72
C ASP A 216 -29.04 -15.93 -10.79
N GLY A 217 -28.69 -14.68 -10.48
CA GLY A 217 -29.45 -13.81 -9.59
C GLY A 217 -29.16 -14.00 -8.10
N SER A 218 -28.13 -14.79 -7.75
CA SER A 218 -27.66 -14.89 -6.37
C SER A 218 -26.99 -13.60 -5.93
N ASN A 219 -27.14 -13.25 -4.66
CA ASN A 219 -26.48 -12.08 -4.08
C ASN A 219 -25.00 -12.36 -3.82
N LEU A 220 -24.18 -11.30 -4.00
CA LEU A 220 -22.86 -11.16 -3.44
C LEU A 220 -23.01 -10.31 -2.18
N ASP A 221 -22.69 -10.86 -1.01
CA ASP A 221 -22.95 -10.20 0.27
C ASP A 221 -21.74 -9.37 0.73
N ALA A 222 -20.52 -9.83 0.41
CA ALA A 222 -19.30 -9.11 0.76
C ALA A 222 -18.16 -9.32 -0.24
N VAL A 223 -17.22 -8.36 -0.28
CA VAL A 223 -15.93 -8.49 -0.96
C VAL A 223 -14.83 -8.04 -0.02
N LEU A 224 -13.92 -8.95 0.29
CA LEU A 224 -12.67 -8.61 0.97
C LEU A 224 -11.73 -8.00 -0.06
N CYS A 225 -11.43 -6.71 0.09
CA CYS A 225 -10.39 -6.01 -0.68
C CYS A 225 -9.33 -5.50 0.28
N SER A 226 -8.06 -5.82 0.04
CA SER A 226 -6.98 -5.41 0.92
C SER A 226 -6.70 -3.91 0.87
N ASN A 227 -7.04 -3.22 -0.23
CA ASN A 227 -6.89 -1.76 -0.35
C ASN A 227 -7.95 -1.11 -1.24
N ASP A 228 -7.91 0.23 -1.29
CA ASP A 228 -8.89 1.05 -2.01
C ASP A 228 -8.78 0.94 -3.54
N SER A 229 -7.59 0.73 -4.11
CA SER A 229 -7.46 0.60 -5.56
C SER A 229 -8.07 -0.71 -6.06
N THR A 230 -7.91 -1.83 -5.34
CA THR A 230 -8.61 -3.09 -5.65
C THR A 230 -10.10 -2.96 -5.43
N ALA A 231 -10.53 -2.31 -4.34
CA ALA A 231 -11.94 -2.02 -4.07
C ALA A 231 -12.59 -1.18 -5.18
N LEU A 232 -11.89 -0.16 -5.69
CA LEU A 232 -12.38 0.67 -6.81
C LEU A 232 -12.59 -0.16 -8.07
N GLY A 233 -11.68 -1.10 -8.38
CA GLY A 233 -11.85 -2.02 -9.50
C GLY A 233 -13.09 -2.90 -9.35
N VAL A 234 -13.27 -3.48 -8.16
CA VAL A 234 -14.47 -4.26 -7.82
C VAL A 234 -15.75 -3.41 -7.99
N GLU A 235 -15.76 -2.18 -7.47
CA GLU A 235 -16.91 -1.28 -7.61
C GLU A 235 -17.26 -0.96 -9.06
N ASN A 236 -16.24 -0.71 -9.89
CA ASN A 236 -16.45 -0.43 -11.31
C ASN A 236 -17.13 -1.62 -12.00
N ALA A 237 -16.69 -2.85 -11.72
CA ALA A 237 -17.33 -4.06 -12.24
C ALA A 237 -18.77 -4.22 -11.75
N LEU A 238 -19.00 -4.02 -10.45
CA LEU A 238 -20.35 -4.08 -9.88
C LEU A 238 -21.29 -3.05 -10.53
N ALA A 239 -20.82 -1.82 -10.70
CA ALA A 239 -21.61 -0.76 -11.33
C ALA A 239 -21.94 -1.04 -12.81
N ALA A 240 -21.07 -1.77 -13.51
CA ALA A 240 -21.23 -2.09 -14.93
C ALA A 240 -22.15 -3.28 -15.18
N SER A 241 -22.11 -4.31 -14.37
CA SER A 241 -22.69 -5.62 -14.71
C SER A 241 -23.45 -6.33 -13.60
N TYR A 242 -23.34 -5.89 -12.34
CA TYR A 242 -24.02 -6.54 -11.21
C TYR A 242 -25.41 -5.94 -10.97
N THR A 243 -26.42 -6.79 -10.81
CA THR A 243 -27.83 -6.39 -10.64
C THR A 243 -28.40 -6.70 -9.27
N GLY A 244 -27.62 -7.34 -8.38
CA GLY A 244 -28.03 -7.66 -7.02
C GLY A 244 -27.92 -6.48 -6.05
N GLU A 245 -28.13 -6.75 -4.78
CA GLU A 245 -27.88 -5.77 -3.72
C GLU A 245 -26.40 -5.47 -3.61
N TYR A 246 -26.06 -4.21 -3.30
CA TYR A 246 -24.66 -3.78 -3.25
C TYR A 246 -23.95 -4.42 -2.05
N PRO A 247 -22.82 -5.15 -2.27
CA PRO A 247 -22.13 -5.87 -1.21
C PRO A 247 -21.40 -4.95 -0.24
N ILE A 248 -21.02 -5.49 0.91
CA ILE A 248 -20.04 -4.88 1.80
C ILE A 248 -18.65 -5.03 1.16
N ILE A 249 -17.88 -3.93 1.06
CA ILE A 249 -16.54 -3.94 0.48
C ILE A 249 -15.56 -3.36 1.48
N THR A 250 -14.48 -4.08 1.78
CA THR A 250 -13.38 -3.55 2.59
C THR A 250 -12.39 -2.76 1.74
N GLY A 251 -11.59 -1.90 2.38
CA GLY A 251 -10.54 -1.13 1.73
C GLY A 251 -9.56 -0.57 2.75
N GLN A 252 -8.53 0.12 2.26
CA GLN A 252 -7.48 0.79 3.00
C GLN A 252 -6.86 1.86 2.09
N ASP A 253 -6.13 2.83 2.63
CA ASP A 253 -5.37 3.92 1.99
C ASP A 253 -6.09 5.28 1.92
N CYS A 254 -7.40 5.35 2.13
CA CYS A 254 -8.18 6.59 2.05
C CYS A 254 -8.10 7.29 0.68
N ASP A 255 -8.13 6.55 -0.41
CA ASP A 255 -8.18 7.12 -1.74
C ASP A 255 -9.45 7.96 -1.92
N THR A 256 -9.31 9.09 -2.58
CA THR A 256 -10.39 10.10 -2.70
C THR A 256 -11.71 9.53 -3.26
N PRO A 257 -11.72 8.66 -4.28
CA PRO A 257 -12.97 8.05 -4.76
C PRO A 257 -13.69 7.25 -3.69
N ASN A 258 -12.94 6.42 -2.94
CA ASN A 258 -13.48 5.54 -1.90
C ASN A 258 -13.99 6.34 -0.70
N VAL A 259 -13.26 7.39 -0.29
CA VAL A 259 -13.72 8.31 0.76
C VAL A 259 -15.01 9.04 0.34
N LYS A 260 -15.13 9.45 -0.91
CA LYS A 260 -16.38 10.06 -1.44
C LYS A 260 -17.55 9.09 -1.37
N ASN A 261 -17.35 7.83 -1.73
CA ASN A 261 -18.38 6.79 -1.66
C ASN A 261 -18.82 6.55 -0.21
N LEU A 262 -17.86 6.51 0.72
CA LEU A 262 -18.12 6.38 2.15
C LEU A 262 -18.95 7.56 2.70
N VAL A 263 -18.56 8.81 2.36
CA VAL A 263 -19.26 10.02 2.82
C VAL A 263 -20.65 10.14 2.18
N ALA A 264 -20.82 9.67 0.96
CA ALA A 264 -22.11 9.64 0.27
C ALA A 264 -23.07 8.61 0.85
N GLY A 265 -22.65 7.83 1.85
CA GLY A 265 -23.47 6.80 2.47
C GLY A 265 -23.83 5.66 1.53
N LYS A 266 -23.03 5.40 0.50
CA LYS A 266 -23.17 4.16 -0.26
C LYS A 266 -23.00 3.01 0.71
N THR A 267 -24.09 2.28 0.97
CA THR A 267 -24.11 1.13 1.85
C THR A 267 -23.10 0.09 1.33
N GLY A 268 -22.23 -0.40 2.21
CA GLY A 268 -21.24 -1.39 1.85
C GLY A 268 -19.79 -0.93 2.00
N TYR A 269 -19.51 0.37 2.06
CA TYR A 269 -18.16 0.85 2.33
C TYR A 269 -17.84 0.80 3.81
N VAL A 270 -16.73 0.17 4.10
CA VAL A 270 -16.19 0.12 5.44
C VAL A 270 -14.88 0.86 5.51
N ARG A 271 -14.87 1.81 6.41
CA ARG A 271 -13.64 2.44 6.86
C ARG A 271 -13.08 1.65 8.02
N ILE A 272 -11.92 1.05 7.86
CA ILE A 272 -11.13 0.61 9.00
C ILE A 272 -10.57 1.85 9.66
N GLN A 273 -11.30 2.37 10.65
CA GLN A 273 -10.84 3.49 11.46
C GLN A 273 -9.69 3.00 12.35
N GLY A 274 -8.55 3.63 12.22
CA GLY A 274 -7.43 3.48 13.14
C GLY A 274 -6.12 2.98 12.54
N TYR A 275 -6.10 2.54 11.27
CA TYR A 275 -4.88 2.10 10.60
C TYR A 275 -4.58 2.82 9.29
N THR A 276 -5.36 3.83 8.95
CA THR A 276 -5.19 4.67 7.77
C THR A 276 -4.42 5.93 8.12
N CYS A 277 -3.31 5.82 8.79
CA CYS A 277 -2.54 7.00 9.14
C CYS A 277 -1.23 7.09 8.35
N SER A 278 -1.30 6.94 7.05
CA SER A 278 -0.19 7.33 6.20
C SER A 278 -0.20 8.81 5.82
N CYS A 279 -1.30 9.52 6.06
CA CYS A 279 -1.48 10.89 5.53
C CYS A 279 -1.62 11.99 6.57
N ASN A 280 -1.41 11.74 7.85
CA ASN A 280 -1.54 12.80 8.85
C ASN A 280 -0.20 13.10 9.54
N SER A 281 0.24 14.34 9.42
CA SER A 281 1.43 14.90 10.08
C SER A 281 1.48 14.69 11.62
N SER A 282 0.38 14.23 12.23
CA SER A 282 0.32 13.88 13.65
C SER A 282 0.98 12.54 14.01
N CYS A 283 1.29 11.66 13.06
CA CYS A 283 1.99 10.40 13.32
C CYS A 283 3.49 10.55 13.53
N TRP A 284 4.05 11.73 13.24
CA TRP A 284 5.48 12.02 13.40
C TRP A 284 5.81 12.74 14.72
N ASN A 285 4.83 13.00 15.56
CA ASN A 285 4.99 13.70 16.86
C ASN A 285 4.79 12.75 18.07
N GLY A 286 5.06 11.46 17.92
CA GLY A 286 5.02 10.49 18.99
C GLY A 286 6.37 9.84 19.24
#